data_8c2bc4b395d4697729c7dfcfdcd6d444
#
_entry.id   8c2bc4b395d4697729c7dfcfdcd6d444
#
_cell.length_a   1.000
_cell.length_b   1.000
_cell.length_c   1.000
_cell.angle_alpha   90.00
_cell.angle_beta   90.00
_cell.angle_gamma   90.00
#
_symmetry.space_group_name_H-M   'P 1'
#
loop_
_entity.id
_entity.type
_entity.pdbx_description
1 polymer ?
#
loop_
_entity_poly.entity_id
_entity_poly.type
_entity_poly.pdbx_seq_one_letter_code
_entity_poly.pdbx_strand_id
1 'polypeptide(L)'
;MNKMKVITSFRNGKRWGEALFLALLLLYPVSMHADEGMWMLGNLNKETRKTMKELGLQMPADQLYCTRHPSLKDAVVSFGGFCSGVVVSEDGLVFTNHHCGFSSIQQHSSVDHDYLKDGFTAHSREEELPNPELYVRFLLRTENVTRRVLKATTPGMTESERSLAID
;
A
#
# COMPACT_ATOMS: atom_id res chain seq x y z
N MET A 1 33.56 -63.28 35.60
CA MET A 1 34.39 -62.34 34.82
C MET A 1 33.67 -61.97 33.51
N ASN A 2 33.42 -60.71 33.23
CA ASN A 2 32.91 -60.12 32.01
C ASN A 2 31.46 -60.41 31.54
N LYS A 3 30.51 -59.66 32.08
CA LYS A 3 29.27 -59.30 31.37
C LYS A 3 29.04 -57.80 31.51
N MET A 4 29.62 -57.02 30.65
CA MET A 4 29.26 -55.60 30.55
C MET A 4 29.81 -55.00 29.28
N LYS A 5 29.08 -55.15 28.17
CA LYS A 5 29.28 -54.36 26.90
C LYS A 5 28.21 -54.72 25.86
N VAL A 6 26.94 -54.39 26.03
CA VAL A 6 25.97 -54.47 24.92
C VAL A 6 24.88 -53.34 24.98
N ILE A 7 24.92 -52.41 25.93
CA ILE A 7 23.78 -51.48 26.08
C ILE A 7 24.00 -50.07 25.45
N THR A 8 25.18 -49.81 24.91
CA THR A 8 25.48 -48.45 24.39
C THR A 8 25.18 -48.20 22.91
N SER A 9 24.83 -49.23 22.11
CA SER A 9 24.65 -49.09 20.66
C SER A 9 23.23 -48.65 20.24
N PHE A 10 22.19 -48.89 21.03
CA PHE A 10 20.81 -48.59 20.64
C PHE A 10 20.38 -47.13 20.89
N ARG A 11 21.05 -46.40 21.75
CA ARG A 11 20.74 -45.01 22.05
C ARG A 11 21.21 -44.01 21.00
N ASN A 12 22.26 -44.33 20.27
CA ASN A 12 22.82 -43.44 19.23
C ASN A 12 21.99 -43.46 17.93
N GLY A 13 21.45 -44.61 17.52
CA GLY A 13 20.66 -44.74 16.28
C GLY A 13 19.37 -43.87 16.32
N LYS A 14 18.71 -43.77 17.50
CA LYS A 14 17.50 -42.95 17.63
C LYS A 14 17.81 -41.46 17.49
N ARG A 15 18.92 -40.98 18.03
CA ARG A 15 19.34 -39.56 17.94
C ARG A 15 19.75 -39.18 16.51
N TRP A 16 20.34 -40.08 15.74
CA TRP A 16 20.66 -39.87 14.33
C TRP A 16 19.40 -39.80 13.46
N GLY A 17 18.39 -40.59 13.75
CA GLY A 17 17.08 -40.54 13.08
C GLY A 17 16.36 -39.23 13.33
N GLU A 18 16.36 -38.76 14.57
CA GLU A 18 15.77 -37.46 14.94
C GLU A 18 16.53 -36.28 14.28
N ALA A 19 17.85 -36.32 14.26
CA ALA A 19 18.67 -35.31 13.61
C ALA A 19 18.48 -35.28 12.08
N LEU A 20 18.36 -36.47 11.46
CA LEU A 20 18.08 -36.58 10.02
C LEU A 20 16.68 -36.06 9.66
N PHE A 21 15.68 -36.35 10.49
CA PHE A 21 14.31 -35.85 10.33
C PHE A 21 14.25 -34.33 10.47
N LEU A 22 14.95 -33.75 11.46
CA LEU A 22 15.06 -32.28 11.59
C LEU A 22 15.80 -31.65 10.40
N ALA A 23 16.87 -32.27 9.91
CA ALA A 23 17.60 -31.79 8.73
C ALA A 23 16.75 -31.84 7.46
N LEU A 24 15.92 -32.89 7.29
CA LEU A 24 14.96 -32.99 6.17
C LEU A 24 13.85 -31.96 6.26
N LEU A 25 13.38 -31.60 7.45
CA LEU A 25 12.41 -30.51 7.68
C LEU A 25 13.00 -29.13 7.32
N LEU A 26 14.29 -28.92 7.61
CA LEU A 26 14.99 -27.66 7.26
C LEU A 26 15.33 -27.55 5.77
N LEU A 27 15.36 -28.67 5.05
CA LEU A 27 15.58 -28.72 3.60
C LEU A 27 14.28 -28.58 2.78
N TYR A 28 13.11 -28.54 3.44
CA TYR A 28 11.86 -28.30 2.74
C TYR A 28 11.85 -26.82 2.29
N PRO A 29 11.91 -26.52 0.98
CA PRO A 29 11.82 -25.14 0.52
C PRO A 29 10.40 -24.66 0.82
N VAL A 30 10.22 -23.89 1.89
CA VAL A 30 9.01 -23.12 2.07
C VAL A 30 9.05 -22.02 1.00
N SER A 31 8.40 -22.28 -0.13
CA SER A 31 8.19 -21.24 -1.15
C SER A 31 7.26 -20.19 -0.54
N MET A 32 7.85 -19.22 0.15
CA MET A 32 7.13 -18.01 0.56
C MET A 32 6.91 -17.18 -0.71
N HIS A 33 5.72 -17.29 -1.28
CA HIS A 33 5.26 -16.37 -2.30
C HIS A 33 4.77 -15.12 -1.58
N ALA A 34 5.52 -14.04 -1.71
CA ALA A 34 5.02 -12.72 -1.38
C ALA A 34 4.35 -12.16 -2.64
N ASP A 35 3.12 -11.72 -2.53
CA ASP A 35 2.45 -11.03 -3.63
C ASP A 35 3.19 -9.72 -3.90
N GLU A 36 3.55 -9.49 -5.18
CA GLU A 36 4.33 -8.32 -5.55
C GLU A 36 3.48 -7.06 -5.58
N GLY A 37 3.96 -6.05 -4.87
CA GLY A 37 3.85 -4.65 -5.14
C GLY A 37 2.45 -4.02 -5.14
N MET A 38 2.45 -2.70 -5.30
CA MET A 38 1.24 -1.92 -5.57
C MET A 38 0.98 -1.85 -7.07
N TRP A 39 -0.14 -2.41 -7.52
CA TRP A 39 -0.56 -2.32 -8.91
C TRP A 39 -1.25 -0.98 -9.17
N MET A 40 -0.78 -0.26 -10.17
CA MET A 40 -1.41 0.99 -10.59
C MET A 40 -2.75 0.70 -11.28
N LEU A 41 -3.84 1.19 -10.72
CA LEU A 41 -5.21 0.94 -11.22
C LEU A 41 -5.38 1.33 -12.70
N GLY A 42 -4.73 2.39 -13.15
CA GLY A 42 -4.76 2.83 -14.56
C GLY A 42 -3.99 1.93 -15.54
N ASN A 43 -3.22 0.95 -15.04
CA ASN A 43 -2.37 0.07 -15.86
C ASN A 43 -2.59 -1.42 -15.55
N LEU A 44 -3.80 -1.82 -15.22
CA LEU A 44 -4.15 -3.21 -14.94
C LEU A 44 -4.18 -4.03 -16.24
N ASN A 45 -3.13 -4.79 -16.49
CA ASN A 45 -3.07 -5.74 -17.60
C ASN A 45 -3.90 -7.02 -17.32
N LYS A 46 -3.95 -7.95 -18.26
CA LYS A 46 -4.76 -9.18 -18.16
C LYS A 46 -4.26 -10.10 -17.03
N GLU A 47 -2.95 -10.22 -16.89
CA GLU A 47 -2.30 -11.06 -15.88
C GLU A 47 -2.58 -10.52 -14.48
N THR A 48 -2.34 -9.22 -14.24
CA THR A 48 -2.63 -8.58 -12.96
C THR A 48 -4.08 -8.73 -12.56
N ARG A 49 -5.03 -8.54 -13.50
CA ARG A 49 -6.46 -8.74 -13.23
C ARG A 49 -6.81 -10.20 -12.91
N LYS A 50 -6.11 -11.15 -13.52
CA LYS A 50 -6.27 -12.58 -13.21
C LYS A 50 -5.82 -12.85 -11.78
N THR A 51 -4.62 -12.39 -11.40
CA THR A 51 -4.07 -12.52 -10.05
C THR A 51 -4.98 -11.88 -9.00
N MET A 52 -5.46 -10.66 -9.25
CA MET A 52 -6.42 -9.99 -8.35
C MET A 52 -7.71 -10.81 -8.14
N LYS A 53 -8.22 -11.47 -9.19
CA LYS A 53 -9.38 -12.37 -9.07
C LYS A 53 -9.08 -13.62 -8.28
N GLU A 54 -7.91 -14.23 -8.48
CA GLU A 54 -7.43 -15.39 -7.72
C GLU A 54 -7.26 -15.06 -6.23
N LEU A 55 -6.87 -13.81 -5.92
CA LEU A 55 -6.81 -13.26 -4.55
C LEU A 55 -8.19 -12.85 -3.98
N GLY A 56 -9.26 -13.03 -4.73
CA GLY A 56 -10.63 -12.82 -4.25
C GLY A 56 -11.30 -11.53 -4.71
N LEU A 57 -10.70 -10.74 -5.63
CA LEU A 57 -11.35 -9.56 -6.19
C LEU A 57 -12.56 -9.98 -7.04
N GLN A 58 -13.77 -9.55 -6.65
CA GLN A 58 -15.01 -9.78 -7.37
C GLN A 58 -15.43 -8.58 -8.24
N MET A 59 -14.87 -7.40 -7.95
CA MET A 59 -15.22 -6.16 -8.67
C MET A 59 -14.66 -6.16 -10.10
N PRO A 60 -15.47 -5.80 -11.11
CA PRO A 60 -15.02 -5.61 -12.49
C PRO A 60 -13.96 -4.51 -12.62
N ALA A 61 -13.08 -4.65 -13.61
CA ALA A 61 -11.94 -3.70 -13.77
C ALA A 61 -12.39 -2.27 -14.08
N ASP A 62 -13.51 -2.07 -14.74
CA ASP A 62 -14.07 -0.76 -15.05
C ASP A 62 -14.72 -0.08 -13.83
N GLN A 63 -15.14 -0.84 -12.84
CA GLN A 63 -15.55 -0.31 -11.54
C GLN A 63 -14.36 0.08 -10.66
N LEU A 64 -13.17 -0.51 -10.88
CA LEU A 64 -11.95 -0.11 -10.21
C LEU A 64 -11.39 1.19 -10.80
N TYR A 65 -11.29 1.24 -12.12
CA TYR A 65 -10.74 2.39 -12.83
C TYR A 65 -11.47 2.60 -14.15
N CYS A 66 -12.14 3.74 -14.29
CA CYS A 66 -12.71 4.21 -15.53
C CYS A 66 -12.55 5.74 -15.67
N THR A 67 -12.37 6.21 -16.91
CA THR A 67 -12.31 7.63 -17.22
C THR A 67 -13.61 8.15 -17.86
N ARG A 68 -14.58 7.25 -18.13
CA ARG A 68 -15.83 7.56 -18.82
C ARG A 68 -17.05 7.55 -17.92
N HIS A 69 -16.95 6.89 -16.78
CA HIS A 69 -18.01 6.81 -15.76
C HIS A 69 -17.40 6.69 -14.36
N PRO A 70 -18.14 6.98 -13.29
CA PRO A 70 -17.68 6.85 -11.92
C PRO A 70 -17.13 5.44 -11.62
N SER A 71 -16.02 5.40 -10.89
CA SER A 71 -15.32 4.18 -10.50
C SER A 71 -14.61 4.39 -9.15
N LEU A 72 -14.08 3.34 -8.54
CA LEU A 72 -13.41 3.40 -7.25
C LEU A 72 -12.28 4.45 -7.21
N LYS A 73 -11.60 4.70 -8.35
CA LYS A 73 -10.57 5.75 -8.44
C LYS A 73 -11.08 7.14 -8.03
N ASP A 74 -12.37 7.42 -8.24
CA ASP A 74 -12.95 8.75 -7.98
C ASP A 74 -13.21 8.98 -6.48
N ALA A 75 -13.24 7.92 -5.68
CA ALA A 75 -13.30 8.02 -4.23
C ALA A 75 -11.93 8.32 -3.60
N VAL A 76 -10.83 7.95 -4.27
CA VAL A 76 -9.47 8.16 -3.75
C VAL A 76 -8.96 9.54 -4.16
N VAL A 77 -8.51 10.32 -3.17
CA VAL A 77 -8.07 11.69 -3.38
C VAL A 77 -6.65 11.92 -2.86
N SER A 78 -5.95 12.88 -3.47
CA SER A 78 -4.77 13.50 -2.86
C SER A 78 -5.24 14.50 -1.82
N PHE A 79 -4.88 14.27 -0.57
CA PHE A 79 -5.27 15.08 0.58
C PHE A 79 -4.15 16.07 0.91
N GLY A 80 -4.44 17.36 0.83
CA GLY A 80 -3.50 18.44 1.09
C GLY A 80 -2.28 18.49 0.15
N GLY A 81 -2.18 17.61 -0.84
CA GLY A 81 -1.02 17.46 -1.71
C GLY A 81 0.12 16.61 -1.15
N PHE A 82 0.01 16.13 0.09
CA PHE A 82 1.05 15.36 0.79
C PHE A 82 0.57 14.00 1.33
N CYS A 83 -0.73 13.76 1.37
CA CYS A 83 -1.34 12.52 1.84
C CYS A 83 -2.37 11.99 0.84
N SER A 84 -2.92 10.82 1.16
CA SER A 84 -4.09 10.25 0.48
C SER A 84 -5.29 10.26 1.42
N GLY A 85 -6.48 10.38 0.85
CA GLY A 85 -7.74 10.24 1.54
C GLY A 85 -8.73 9.46 0.69
N VAL A 86 -9.85 9.08 1.28
CA VAL A 86 -10.96 8.45 0.57
C VAL A 86 -12.27 9.16 0.92
N VAL A 87 -13.00 9.56 -0.09
CA VAL A 87 -14.36 10.13 0.05
C VAL A 87 -15.33 8.99 0.27
N VAL A 88 -16.11 9.04 1.35
CA VAL A 88 -16.97 7.93 1.79
C VAL A 88 -18.46 8.31 1.89
N SER A 89 -18.81 9.55 1.55
CA SER A 89 -20.21 9.98 1.50
C SER A 89 -20.47 10.97 0.37
N GLU A 90 -21.72 11.11 -0.02
CA GLU A 90 -22.18 12.12 -0.99
C GLU A 90 -22.00 13.55 -0.49
N ASP A 91 -21.96 13.73 0.83
CA ASP A 91 -21.75 15.02 1.49
C ASP A 91 -20.26 15.41 1.61
N GLY A 92 -19.34 14.61 1.07
CA GLY A 92 -17.93 14.92 1.06
C GLY A 92 -17.16 14.51 2.32
N LEU A 93 -17.67 13.56 3.13
CA LEU A 93 -16.89 13.01 4.24
C LEU A 93 -15.65 12.31 3.71
N VAL A 94 -14.47 12.70 4.19
CA VAL A 94 -13.18 12.16 3.79
C VAL A 94 -12.52 11.44 4.95
N PHE A 95 -12.10 10.19 4.73
CA PHE A 95 -11.24 9.46 5.65
C PHE A 95 -9.79 9.61 5.23
N THR A 96 -8.92 9.88 6.21
CA THR A 96 -7.47 9.94 6.02
C THR A 96 -6.77 9.43 7.27
N ASN A 97 -5.44 9.38 7.25
CA ASN A 97 -4.66 8.99 8.42
C ASN A 97 -4.54 10.14 9.42
N HIS A 98 -4.46 9.83 10.72
CA HIS A 98 -4.31 10.82 11.78
C HIS A 98 -3.14 11.78 11.53
N HIS A 99 -1.97 11.29 11.14
CA HIS A 99 -0.80 12.12 10.87
C HIS A 99 -1.02 13.13 9.73
N CYS A 100 -1.94 12.86 8.80
CA CYS A 100 -2.29 13.78 7.72
C CYS A 100 -3.13 14.97 8.20
N GLY A 101 -3.94 14.77 9.25
CA GLY A 101 -4.73 15.81 9.88
C GLY A 101 -4.06 16.49 11.08
N PHE A 102 -2.88 15.99 11.50
CA PHE A 102 -2.25 16.40 12.76
C PHE A 102 -2.09 17.92 12.90
N SER A 103 -1.57 18.60 11.88
CA SER A 103 -1.38 20.05 11.92
C SER A 103 -2.69 20.80 12.06
N SER A 104 -3.76 20.37 11.37
CA SER A 104 -5.09 20.96 11.49
C SER A 104 -5.68 20.76 12.88
N ILE A 105 -5.56 19.55 13.43
CA ILE A 105 -6.00 19.25 14.82
C ILE A 105 -5.24 20.13 15.81
N GLN A 106 -3.93 20.27 15.64
CA GLN A 106 -3.08 21.11 16.49
C GLN A 106 -3.47 22.59 16.42
N GLN A 107 -3.76 23.13 15.23
CA GLN A 107 -4.17 24.52 15.03
C GLN A 107 -5.48 24.85 15.74
N HIS A 108 -6.39 23.90 15.84
CA HIS A 108 -7.67 24.06 16.55
C HIS A 108 -7.57 23.74 18.04
N SER A 109 -6.47 23.11 18.50
CA SER A 109 -6.27 22.80 19.91
C SER A 109 -5.83 24.03 20.71
N SER A 110 -6.22 24.09 21.97
CA SER A 110 -5.83 25.10 22.95
C SER A 110 -5.56 24.46 24.31
N VAL A 111 -5.17 25.25 25.29
CA VAL A 111 -4.98 24.78 26.69
C VAL A 111 -6.31 24.25 27.27
N ASP A 112 -7.43 24.85 26.89
CA ASP A 112 -8.76 24.49 27.38
C ASP A 112 -9.42 23.36 26.56
N HIS A 113 -8.94 23.13 25.34
CA HIS A 113 -9.45 22.13 24.40
C HIS A 113 -8.30 21.42 23.68
N ASP A 114 -7.77 20.37 24.29
CA ASP A 114 -6.68 19.56 23.70
C ASP A 114 -7.25 18.48 22.77
N TYR A 115 -7.60 18.85 21.54
CA TYR A 115 -8.15 17.92 20.55
C TYR A 115 -7.15 16.84 20.09
N LEU A 116 -5.85 17.05 20.28
CA LEU A 116 -4.87 16.01 20.01
C LEU A 116 -4.97 14.86 21.03
N LYS A 117 -5.30 15.19 22.28
CA LYS A 117 -5.44 14.22 23.37
C LYS A 117 -6.85 13.69 23.49
N ASP A 118 -7.84 14.58 23.47
CA ASP A 118 -9.22 14.25 23.83
C ASP A 118 -10.07 13.90 22.59
N GLY A 119 -9.57 14.20 21.40
CA GLY A 119 -10.30 14.08 20.15
C GLY A 119 -11.31 15.20 19.94
N PHE A 120 -11.92 15.22 18.75
CA PHE A 120 -12.98 16.12 18.38
C PHE A 120 -14.02 15.41 17.51
N THR A 121 -15.28 15.63 17.75
CA THR A 121 -16.39 15.14 16.92
C THR A 121 -17.42 16.25 16.76
N ALA A 122 -17.66 16.69 15.52
CA ALA A 122 -18.78 17.55 15.17
C ALA A 122 -20.06 16.71 15.05
N HIS A 123 -21.13 17.10 15.69
CA HIS A 123 -22.45 16.45 15.61
C HIS A 123 -23.36 17.12 14.58
N SER A 124 -22.96 18.29 14.07
CA SER A 124 -23.63 19.03 13.00
C SER A 124 -22.59 19.75 12.14
N ARG A 125 -22.98 20.24 10.95
CA ARG A 125 -22.07 20.99 10.07
C ARG A 125 -21.63 22.33 10.65
N GLU A 126 -22.46 22.92 11.50
CA GLU A 126 -22.18 24.19 12.18
C GLU A 126 -21.09 24.04 13.24
N GLU A 127 -20.89 22.82 13.74
CA GLU A 127 -19.83 22.52 14.70
C GLU A 127 -18.50 22.17 14.02
N GLU A 128 -18.49 21.95 12.70
CA GLU A 128 -17.27 21.62 11.96
C GLU A 128 -16.27 22.78 12.01
N LEU A 129 -15.01 22.45 12.33
CA LEU A 129 -13.95 23.44 12.42
C LEU A 129 -13.33 23.70 11.02
N PRO A 130 -13.30 24.95 10.55
CA PRO A 130 -12.88 25.26 9.20
C PRO A 130 -11.37 25.09 8.99
N ASN A 131 -10.97 24.52 7.86
CA ASN A 131 -9.58 24.37 7.44
C ASN A 131 -9.40 24.99 6.03
N PRO A 132 -9.31 26.31 5.91
CA PRO A 132 -9.40 27.03 4.64
C PRO A 132 -8.25 26.72 3.66
N GLU A 133 -7.09 26.29 4.15
CA GLU A 133 -5.93 25.95 3.32
C GLU A 133 -5.88 24.44 2.96
N LEU A 134 -6.75 23.63 3.55
CA LEU A 134 -6.81 22.21 3.31
C LEU A 134 -7.71 21.92 2.09
N TYR A 135 -7.20 21.16 1.14
CA TYR A 135 -7.91 20.82 -0.09
C TYR A 135 -7.72 19.35 -0.44
N VAL A 136 -8.61 18.85 -1.29
CA VAL A 136 -8.47 17.53 -1.92
C VAL A 136 -8.37 17.71 -3.43
N ARG A 137 -7.61 16.80 -4.09
CA ARG A 137 -7.51 16.72 -5.54
C ARG A 137 -7.99 15.37 -6.02
N PHE A 138 -8.89 15.38 -6.98
CA PHE A 138 -9.40 14.18 -7.66
C PHE A 138 -8.56 13.86 -8.89
N LEU A 139 -8.24 12.58 -9.09
CA LEU A 139 -7.57 12.12 -10.30
C LEU A 139 -8.58 12.07 -11.47
N LEU A 140 -8.46 13.00 -12.41
CA LEU A 140 -9.32 13.02 -13.58
C LEU A 140 -8.85 12.02 -14.65
N ARG A 141 -7.55 12.04 -15.00
CA ARG A 141 -6.96 11.13 -15.99
C ARG A 141 -5.45 11.02 -15.82
N THR A 142 -4.90 9.93 -16.36
CA THR A 142 -3.45 9.74 -16.55
C THR A 142 -3.16 9.55 -18.03
N GLU A 143 -2.00 10.05 -18.49
CA GLU A 143 -1.53 9.87 -19.86
C GLU A 143 -0.17 9.17 -19.89
N ASN A 144 -0.01 8.24 -20.82
CA ASN A 144 1.29 7.63 -21.07
C ASN A 144 2.14 8.56 -21.97
N VAL A 145 3.12 9.19 -21.37
CA VAL A 145 4.03 10.13 -22.04
C VAL A 145 5.35 9.50 -22.50
N THR A 146 5.52 8.19 -22.34
CA THR A 146 6.77 7.48 -22.66
C THR A 146 7.32 7.83 -24.04
N ARG A 147 6.48 7.84 -25.08
CA ARG A 147 6.92 8.17 -26.44
C ARG A 147 7.42 9.60 -26.55
N ARG A 148 6.81 10.57 -25.84
CA ARG A 148 7.25 11.97 -25.85
C ARG A 148 8.61 12.10 -25.18
N VAL A 149 8.79 11.48 -24.02
CA VAL A 149 10.06 11.49 -23.28
C VAL A 149 11.18 10.82 -24.09
N LEU A 150 10.93 9.63 -24.64
CA LEU A 150 11.94 8.91 -25.45
C LEU A 150 12.30 9.66 -26.74
N LYS A 151 11.39 10.45 -27.32
CA LYS A 151 11.65 11.28 -28.50
C LYS A 151 12.45 12.53 -28.15
N ALA A 152 12.25 13.10 -26.96
CA ALA A 152 12.96 14.30 -26.51
C ALA A 152 14.39 14.00 -26.01
N THR A 153 14.69 12.74 -25.64
CA THR A 153 15.98 12.34 -25.05
C THR A 153 16.81 11.49 -26.01
N THR A 154 18.14 11.62 -25.96
CA THR A 154 19.09 10.80 -26.73
C THR A 154 20.08 10.11 -25.81
N PRO A 155 20.70 8.96 -26.22
CA PRO A 155 21.62 8.20 -25.36
C PRO A 155 22.88 8.97 -24.92
N GLY A 156 23.25 10.05 -25.57
CA GLY A 156 24.45 10.85 -25.25
C GLY A 156 24.19 12.04 -24.32
N MET A 157 22.95 12.29 -23.92
CA MET A 157 22.61 13.40 -23.03
C MET A 157 23.11 13.16 -21.61
N THR A 158 23.67 14.20 -20.99
CA THR A 158 23.91 14.26 -19.54
C THR A 158 22.59 14.29 -18.77
N GLU A 159 22.61 14.01 -17.47
CA GLU A 159 21.42 14.06 -16.60
C GLU A 159 20.75 15.44 -16.64
N SER A 160 21.53 16.53 -16.61
CA SER A 160 20.99 17.90 -16.67
C SER A 160 20.31 18.20 -18.01
N GLU A 161 20.94 17.81 -19.14
CA GLU A 161 20.35 17.99 -20.48
C GLU A 161 19.07 17.16 -20.62
N ARG A 162 19.07 15.95 -20.06
CA ARG A 162 17.91 15.06 -20.06
C ARG A 162 16.74 15.66 -19.27
N SER A 163 16.99 16.17 -18.05
CA SER A 163 15.97 16.86 -17.25
C SER A 163 15.35 18.03 -18.01
N LEU A 164 16.20 18.93 -18.55
CA LEU A 164 15.73 20.08 -19.33
C LEU A 164 14.92 19.71 -20.59
N ALA A 165 15.21 18.56 -21.20
CA ALA A 165 14.49 18.10 -22.38
C ALA A 165 13.13 17.46 -22.06
N ILE A 166 12.90 17.06 -20.81
CA ILE A 166 11.66 16.40 -20.35
C ILE A 166 10.67 17.39 -19.73
N ASP A 167 11.15 18.45 -19.11
CA ASP A 167 10.34 19.55 -18.53
C ASP A 167 9.67 20.40 -19.62
#